data_dfff9c43270fdfec881500bd47557f3b
#
_entry.id   dfff9c43270fdfec881500bd47557f3b
#
_cell.length_a   1.000
_cell.length_b   1.000
_cell.length_c   1.000
_cell.angle_alpha   90.00
_cell.angle_beta   90.00
_cell.angle_gamma   90.00
#
_symmetry.space_group_name_H-M   'P 1'
#
loop_
_entity.id
_entity.type
_entity.pdbx_description
1 polymer ?
#
loop_
_entity_poly.entity_id
_entity_poly.type
_entity_poly.pdbx_seq_one_letter_code
_entity_poly.pdbx_strand_id
1 'polypeptide(L)'
;MVDVGAKPTSERTAKARAEVHLGAEAAAAVRDATLTKGDALVAAQLAGIMAAKQTAALIPLAHPLPLASVEVTFAWDGDVLLVDASAHTIAQTGVEMEAMTAAAVAALVIYDMTKAVDKGITIQRVRLLSKAGGKSGSWEAAER
;
A
#
# COMPACT_ATOMS: atom_id res chain seq x y z
N MET A 1 -20.70 8.64 -6.52
CA MET A 1 -19.54 8.28 -7.39
C MET A 1 -19.53 9.24 -8.58
N VAL A 2 -18.35 9.81 -8.87
CA VAL A 2 -18.24 10.81 -9.97
C VAL A 2 -18.29 10.09 -11.32
N ASP A 3 -19.05 10.64 -12.27
CA ASP A 3 -19.09 10.11 -13.63
C ASP A 3 -17.75 10.40 -14.36
N VAL A 4 -17.11 9.34 -14.86
CA VAL A 4 -15.86 9.41 -15.62
C VAL A 4 -16.04 8.92 -17.07
N GLY A 5 -17.26 8.58 -17.48
CA GLY A 5 -17.56 7.96 -18.77
C GLY A 5 -17.10 8.76 -19.99
N ALA A 6 -17.14 10.09 -19.91
CA ALA A 6 -16.71 10.97 -21.00
C ALA A 6 -15.18 11.25 -21.02
N LYS A 7 -14.42 10.77 -20.01
CA LYS A 7 -12.97 10.98 -19.97
C LYS A 7 -12.26 9.96 -20.87
N PRO A 8 -11.22 10.37 -21.61
CA PRO A 8 -10.40 9.42 -22.35
C PRO A 8 -9.65 8.50 -21.40
N THR A 9 -9.40 7.28 -21.80
CA THR A 9 -8.49 6.38 -21.12
C THR A 9 -7.06 6.88 -21.26
N SER A 10 -6.28 6.78 -20.20
CA SER A 10 -4.86 7.11 -20.21
C SER A 10 -4.12 6.22 -19.22
N GLU A 11 -2.81 6.10 -19.41
CA GLU A 11 -1.95 5.45 -18.45
C GLU A 11 -1.96 6.20 -17.12
N ARG A 12 -2.06 5.46 -16.03
CA ARG A 12 -2.13 5.97 -14.66
C ARG A 12 -1.22 5.17 -13.76
N THR A 13 -0.41 5.87 -12.99
CA THR A 13 0.41 5.28 -11.94
C THR A 13 0.21 6.01 -10.63
N ALA A 14 0.35 5.29 -9.53
CA ALA A 14 0.37 5.87 -8.19
C ALA A 14 1.33 5.08 -7.30
N LYS A 15 1.97 5.79 -6.36
CA LYS A 15 2.80 5.20 -5.30
C LYS A 15 2.31 5.70 -3.95
N ALA A 16 2.22 4.80 -2.98
CA ALA A 16 1.83 5.10 -1.61
C ALA A 16 2.79 4.43 -0.63
N ARG A 17 2.84 4.93 0.59
CA ARG A 17 3.63 4.38 1.68
C ARG A 17 2.81 4.32 2.96
N ALA A 18 3.05 3.26 3.74
CA ALA A 18 2.70 3.17 5.15
C ALA A 18 3.98 2.94 5.96
N GLU A 19 4.02 3.43 7.20
CA GLU A 19 5.12 3.21 8.12
C GLU A 19 4.63 2.33 9.28
N VAL A 20 5.36 1.23 9.57
CA VAL A 20 5.07 0.36 10.71
C VAL A 20 6.20 0.48 11.71
N HIS A 21 5.91 1.09 12.85
CA HIS A 21 6.85 1.30 13.95
C HIS A 21 6.82 0.07 14.85
N LEU A 22 7.77 -0.85 14.62
CA LEU A 22 7.77 -2.19 15.22
C LEU A 22 8.43 -2.25 16.60
N GLY A 23 9.43 -1.40 16.86
CA GLY A 23 10.35 -1.58 17.97
C GLY A 23 11.39 -2.69 17.68
N ALA A 24 12.47 -2.72 18.47
CA ALA A 24 13.66 -3.53 18.17
C ALA A 24 13.39 -5.04 18.10
N GLU A 25 12.61 -5.58 19.05
CA GLU A 25 12.36 -7.02 19.15
C GLU A 25 11.49 -7.52 17.97
N ALA A 26 10.39 -6.83 17.67
CA ALA A 26 9.52 -7.20 16.55
C ALA A 26 10.22 -6.98 15.20
N ALA A 27 11.00 -5.90 15.06
CA ALA A 27 11.78 -5.66 13.85
C ALA A 27 12.81 -6.78 13.59
N ALA A 28 13.52 -7.23 14.64
CA ALA A 28 14.43 -8.36 14.53
C ALA A 28 13.70 -9.64 14.13
N ALA A 29 12.56 -9.95 14.75
CA ALA A 29 11.78 -11.14 14.44
C ALA A 29 11.28 -11.17 12.99
N VAL A 30 10.93 -10.01 12.41
CA VAL A 30 10.56 -9.90 11.00
C VAL A 30 11.77 -10.11 10.10
N ARG A 31 12.91 -9.45 10.38
CA ARG A 31 14.15 -9.57 9.58
C ARG A 31 14.68 -10.99 9.55
N ASP A 32 14.65 -11.66 10.70
CA ASP A 32 15.21 -13.01 10.90
C ASP A 32 14.21 -14.11 10.53
N ALA A 33 12.98 -13.74 10.11
CA ALA A 33 11.90 -14.66 9.79
C ALA A 33 11.58 -15.69 10.90
N THR A 34 11.64 -15.25 12.18
CA THR A 34 11.46 -16.12 13.36
C THR A 34 10.03 -16.10 13.91
N LEU A 35 9.11 -15.40 13.26
CA LEU A 35 7.71 -15.33 13.70
C LEU A 35 7.01 -16.69 13.56
N THR A 36 6.22 -17.06 14.57
CA THR A 36 5.47 -18.34 14.59
C THR A 36 4.45 -18.46 13.47
N LYS A 37 3.92 -17.35 12.98
CA LYS A 37 2.96 -17.30 11.87
C LYS A 37 3.62 -17.42 10.47
N GLY A 38 4.94 -17.46 10.39
CA GLY A 38 5.68 -17.53 9.13
C GLY A 38 6.25 -16.20 8.66
N ASP A 39 6.54 -16.08 7.38
CA ASP A 39 7.15 -14.90 6.77
C ASP A 39 6.14 -13.74 6.65
N ALA A 40 6.35 -12.73 7.50
CA ALA A 40 5.46 -11.56 7.54
C ALA A 40 5.54 -10.70 6.28
N LEU A 41 6.72 -10.60 5.65
CA LEU A 41 6.90 -9.77 4.46
C LEU A 41 6.20 -10.40 3.26
N VAL A 42 6.33 -11.71 3.08
CA VAL A 42 5.64 -12.45 2.00
C VAL A 42 4.12 -12.38 2.18
N ALA A 43 3.63 -12.60 3.40
CA ALA A 43 2.19 -12.53 3.70
C ALA A 43 1.64 -11.12 3.46
N ALA A 44 2.35 -10.08 3.89
CA ALA A 44 1.95 -8.69 3.71
C ALA A 44 1.98 -8.27 2.23
N GLN A 45 2.99 -8.69 1.47
CA GLN A 45 3.08 -8.44 0.04
C GLN A 45 1.86 -9.00 -0.71
N LEU A 46 1.54 -10.26 -0.48
CA LEU A 46 0.40 -10.92 -1.11
C LEU A 46 -0.92 -10.24 -0.72
N ALA A 47 -1.11 -9.96 0.56
CA ALA A 47 -2.32 -9.30 1.05
C ALA A 47 -2.49 -7.89 0.48
N GLY A 48 -1.42 -7.11 0.38
CA GLY A 48 -1.46 -5.78 -0.24
C GLY A 48 -1.87 -5.82 -1.71
N ILE A 49 -1.30 -6.76 -2.48
CA ILE A 49 -1.69 -6.96 -3.89
C ILE A 49 -3.17 -7.36 -4.00
N MET A 50 -3.64 -8.26 -3.14
CA MET A 50 -5.05 -8.67 -3.12
C MET A 50 -5.96 -7.51 -2.73
N ALA A 51 -5.56 -6.69 -1.77
CA ALA A 51 -6.33 -5.53 -1.30
C ALA A 51 -6.48 -4.47 -2.40
N ALA A 52 -5.44 -4.19 -3.18
CA ALA A 52 -5.54 -3.31 -4.34
C ALA A 52 -6.64 -3.76 -5.31
N LYS A 53 -6.75 -5.06 -5.56
CA LYS A 53 -7.80 -5.63 -6.43
C LYS A 53 -9.21 -5.53 -5.84
N GLN A 54 -9.32 -5.31 -4.53
CA GLN A 54 -10.60 -5.19 -3.81
C GLN A 54 -10.93 -3.74 -3.43
N THR A 55 -10.17 -2.77 -3.90
CA THR A 55 -10.33 -1.35 -3.50
C THR A 55 -11.77 -0.85 -3.70
N ALA A 56 -12.40 -1.13 -4.84
CA ALA A 56 -13.78 -0.71 -5.10
C ALA A 56 -14.81 -1.35 -4.16
N ALA A 57 -14.52 -2.53 -3.59
CA ALA A 57 -15.36 -3.16 -2.58
C ALA A 57 -15.20 -2.55 -1.19
N LEU A 58 -14.05 -1.94 -0.89
CA LEU A 58 -13.69 -1.36 0.41
C LEU A 58 -13.98 0.14 0.48
N ILE A 59 -13.77 0.86 -0.61
CA ILE A 59 -13.91 2.32 -0.70
C ILE A 59 -15.18 2.64 -1.49
N PRO A 60 -16.25 3.14 -0.85
CA PRO A 60 -17.60 3.15 -1.42
C PRO A 60 -17.73 3.91 -2.74
N LEU A 61 -16.94 4.96 -2.95
CA LEU A 61 -17.02 5.82 -4.13
C LEU A 61 -15.90 5.59 -5.14
N ALA A 62 -15.04 4.61 -4.92
CA ALA A 62 -14.00 4.22 -5.86
C ALA A 62 -14.57 3.41 -7.04
N HIS A 63 -14.05 3.67 -8.23
CA HIS A 63 -14.41 2.91 -9.42
C HIS A 63 -13.70 1.55 -9.44
N PRO A 64 -14.36 0.48 -9.92
CA PRO A 64 -13.66 -0.77 -10.21
C PRO A 64 -12.73 -0.56 -11.41
N LEU A 65 -11.42 -0.81 -11.21
CA LEU A 65 -10.41 -0.57 -12.23
C LEU A 65 -9.70 -1.86 -12.64
N PRO A 66 -9.42 -2.04 -13.96
CA PRO A 66 -8.58 -3.13 -14.45
C PRO A 66 -7.10 -2.80 -14.15
N LEU A 67 -6.53 -3.38 -13.09
CA LEU A 67 -5.14 -3.15 -12.73
C LEU A 67 -4.21 -3.92 -13.67
N ALA A 68 -3.26 -3.22 -14.28
CA ALA A 68 -2.21 -3.81 -15.10
C ALA A 68 -1.07 -4.37 -14.23
N SER A 69 -0.72 -3.67 -13.14
CA SER A 69 0.24 -4.18 -12.16
C SER A 69 0.01 -3.58 -10.78
N VAL A 70 0.38 -4.34 -9.76
CA VAL A 70 0.50 -3.89 -8.37
C VAL A 70 1.79 -4.47 -7.81
N GLU A 71 2.60 -3.65 -7.19
CA GLU A 71 3.82 -4.06 -6.51
C GLU A 71 3.79 -3.58 -5.06
N VAL A 72 4.23 -4.43 -4.14
CA VAL A 72 4.43 -4.07 -2.73
C VAL A 72 5.85 -4.43 -2.37
N THR A 73 6.60 -3.45 -1.87
CA THR A 73 8.00 -3.60 -1.48
C THR A 73 8.22 -3.09 -0.07
N PHE A 74 9.34 -3.47 0.53
CA PHE A 74 9.66 -3.14 1.91
C PHE A 74 11.07 -2.57 1.99
N ALA A 75 11.24 -1.58 2.86
CA ALA A 75 12.52 -1.01 3.22
C ALA A 75 12.55 -0.76 4.74
N TRP A 76 13.75 -0.61 5.30
CA TRP A 76 13.93 -0.37 6.72
C TRP A 76 14.54 1.00 6.98
N ASP A 77 13.99 1.69 7.98
CA ASP A 77 14.57 2.88 8.58
C ASP A 77 14.66 2.63 10.11
N GLY A 78 15.84 2.18 10.57
CA GLY A 78 15.97 1.66 11.94
C GLY A 78 14.98 0.51 12.19
N ASP A 79 14.12 0.65 13.18
CA ASP A 79 13.08 -0.31 13.53
C ASP A 79 11.70 0.01 12.91
N VAL A 80 11.68 0.93 11.97
CA VAL A 80 10.49 1.25 11.18
C VAL A 80 10.54 0.49 9.86
N LEU A 81 9.49 -0.27 9.58
CA LEU A 81 9.29 -0.91 8.29
C LEU A 81 8.51 0.05 7.38
N LEU A 82 9.13 0.44 6.28
CA LEU A 82 8.50 1.21 5.21
C LEU A 82 7.82 0.23 4.26
N VAL A 83 6.53 0.37 4.10
CA VAL A 83 5.69 -0.46 3.20
C VAL A 83 5.33 0.40 2.00
N ASP A 84 5.99 0.19 0.88
CA ASP A 84 5.74 0.91 -0.36
C ASP A 84 4.84 0.08 -1.28
N ALA A 85 3.82 0.71 -1.83
CA ALA A 85 2.95 0.10 -2.82
C ALA A 85 2.85 0.97 -4.07
N SER A 86 2.92 0.35 -5.23
CA SER A 86 2.65 1.01 -6.52
C SER A 86 1.53 0.28 -7.27
N ALA A 87 0.71 1.04 -7.99
CA ALA A 87 -0.33 0.53 -8.84
C ALA A 87 -0.28 1.20 -10.22
N HIS A 88 -0.60 0.42 -11.26
CA HIS A 88 -0.65 0.88 -12.65
C HIS A 88 -1.91 0.36 -13.33
N THR A 89 -2.52 1.24 -14.13
CA THR A 89 -3.67 0.92 -14.98
C THR A 89 -3.70 1.78 -16.25
N ILE A 90 -4.52 1.38 -17.21
CA ILE A 90 -4.97 2.21 -18.33
C ILE A 90 -6.47 2.38 -18.16
N ALA A 91 -6.89 3.57 -17.68
CA ALA A 91 -8.28 3.81 -17.31
C ALA A 91 -8.67 5.30 -17.37
N GLN A 92 -9.93 5.58 -17.11
CA GLN A 92 -10.51 6.93 -17.11
C GLN A 92 -10.28 7.69 -15.79
N THR A 93 -9.85 6.99 -14.73
CA THR A 93 -9.55 7.59 -13.42
C THR A 93 -8.25 7.06 -12.85
N GLY A 94 -7.72 7.70 -11.81
CA GLY A 94 -6.44 7.34 -11.20
C GLY A 94 -6.52 6.11 -10.30
N VAL A 95 -5.34 5.60 -9.91
CA VAL A 95 -5.14 4.40 -9.08
C VAL A 95 -4.59 4.72 -7.69
N GLU A 96 -4.78 5.96 -7.23
CA GLU A 96 -4.27 6.42 -5.94
C GLU A 96 -4.83 5.57 -4.79
N MET A 97 -6.12 5.25 -4.83
CA MET A 97 -6.77 4.46 -3.78
C MET A 97 -6.29 3.00 -3.78
N GLU A 98 -6.02 2.42 -4.92
CA GLU A 98 -5.47 1.07 -5.05
C GLU A 98 -4.08 0.99 -4.40
N ALA A 99 -3.20 1.95 -4.67
CA ALA A 99 -1.88 2.02 -4.05
C ALA A 99 -1.97 2.24 -2.53
N MET A 100 -2.83 3.16 -2.08
CA MET A 100 -3.02 3.42 -0.65
C MET A 100 -3.64 2.23 0.10
N THR A 101 -4.63 1.57 -0.49
CA THR A 101 -5.25 0.37 0.07
C THR A 101 -4.23 -0.77 0.20
N ALA A 102 -3.40 -0.97 -0.84
CA ALA A 102 -2.33 -1.96 -0.80
C ALA A 102 -1.35 -1.71 0.34
N ALA A 103 -0.84 -0.49 0.48
CA ALA A 103 0.10 -0.13 1.55
C ALA A 103 -0.52 -0.30 2.94
N ALA A 104 -1.77 0.17 3.12
CA ALA A 104 -2.48 0.08 4.40
C ALA A 104 -2.74 -1.37 4.83
N VAL A 105 -3.23 -2.22 3.94
CA VAL A 105 -3.53 -3.61 4.25
C VAL A 105 -2.25 -4.43 4.46
N ALA A 106 -1.20 -4.20 3.68
CA ALA A 106 0.10 -4.82 3.92
C ALA A 106 0.63 -4.47 5.32
N ALA A 107 0.54 -3.18 5.73
CA ALA A 107 0.92 -2.76 7.08
C ALA A 107 0.06 -3.41 8.18
N LEU A 108 -1.25 -3.60 7.97
CA LEU A 108 -2.12 -4.33 8.90
C LEU A 108 -1.72 -5.79 9.05
N VAL A 109 -1.28 -6.45 7.97
CA VAL A 109 -0.78 -7.83 8.03
C VAL A 109 0.51 -7.91 8.83
N ILE A 110 1.45 -6.96 8.65
CA ILE A 110 2.65 -6.89 9.51
C ILE A 110 2.24 -6.79 10.98
N TYR A 111 1.30 -5.90 11.33
CA TYR A 111 0.79 -5.80 12.70
C TYR A 111 0.20 -7.13 13.20
N ASP A 112 -0.67 -7.78 12.43
CA ASP A 112 -1.28 -9.06 12.83
C ASP A 112 -0.24 -10.16 13.06
N MET A 113 0.79 -10.21 12.21
CA MET A 113 1.85 -11.22 12.30
C MET A 113 2.80 -10.97 13.48
N THR A 114 2.98 -9.72 13.91
CA THR A 114 3.94 -9.31 14.95
C THR A 114 3.33 -9.02 16.33
N LYS A 115 2.01 -8.86 16.42
CA LYS A 115 1.32 -8.47 17.68
C LYS A 115 1.51 -9.44 18.86
N ALA A 116 1.95 -10.68 18.61
CA ALA A 116 2.31 -11.62 19.67
C ALA A 116 3.64 -11.25 20.35
N VAL A 117 4.54 -10.57 19.62
CA VAL A 117 5.81 -10.06 20.14
C VAL A 117 5.58 -8.74 20.87
N ASP A 118 4.93 -7.77 20.21
CA ASP A 118 4.60 -6.48 20.79
C ASP A 118 3.24 -5.99 20.29
N LYS A 119 2.34 -5.61 21.21
CA LYS A 119 1.02 -5.04 20.90
C LYS A 119 1.07 -3.51 20.71
N GLY A 120 2.17 -2.87 21.13
CA GLY A 120 2.38 -1.44 21.04
C GLY A 120 2.80 -0.93 19.66
N ILE A 121 2.94 -1.83 18.68
CA ILE A 121 3.24 -1.50 17.28
C ILE A 121 2.22 -0.52 16.73
N THR A 122 2.68 0.51 16.04
CA THR A 122 1.81 1.51 15.43
C THR A 122 2.01 1.58 13.91
N ILE A 123 0.91 1.76 13.19
CA ILE A 123 0.91 2.07 11.76
C ILE A 123 0.72 3.58 11.63
N GLN A 124 1.64 4.23 10.94
CA GLN A 124 1.63 5.69 10.78
C GLN A 124 1.78 6.08 9.31
N ARG A 125 1.41 7.32 9.00
CA ARG A 125 1.68 7.98 7.73
C ARG A 125 1.27 7.20 6.48
N VAL A 126 0.11 6.54 6.48
CA VAL A 126 -0.44 6.02 5.22
C VAL A 126 -0.72 7.20 4.30
N ARG A 127 0.09 7.35 3.25
CA ARG A 127 0.03 8.52 2.37
C ARG A 127 0.36 8.20 0.93
N LEU A 128 -0.18 9.00 0.02
CA LEU A 128 0.25 9.02 -1.37
C LEU A 128 1.65 9.68 -1.45
N LEU A 129 2.56 9.06 -2.18
CA LEU A 129 3.90 9.62 -2.47
C LEU A 129 3.93 10.32 -3.83
N SER A 130 3.35 9.70 -4.84
CA SER A 130 3.29 10.27 -6.18
C SER A 130 2.16 9.68 -6.99
N LYS A 131 1.76 10.41 -8.01
CA LYS A 131 0.91 9.91 -9.07
C LYS A 131 1.29 10.52 -10.41
N ALA A 132 1.00 9.83 -11.49
CA ALA A 132 1.17 10.33 -12.84
C ALA A 132 0.03 9.89 -13.77
N GLY A 133 -0.19 10.70 -14.78
CA GLY A 133 -1.17 10.45 -15.85
C GLY A 133 -2.47 11.22 -15.69
N GLY A 134 -3.24 11.20 -16.78
CA GLY A 134 -4.52 11.90 -16.89
C GLY A 134 -4.42 13.41 -16.99
N LYS A 135 -5.59 14.08 -16.91
CA LYS A 135 -5.69 15.53 -17.09
C LYS A 135 -4.93 16.35 -16.03
N SER A 136 -4.81 15.84 -14.82
CA SER A 136 -4.10 16.52 -13.72
C SER A 136 -2.58 16.35 -13.76
N GLY A 137 -2.04 15.55 -14.70
CA GLY A 137 -0.60 15.34 -14.86
C GLY A 137 0.04 14.62 -13.69
N SER A 138 1.30 14.97 -13.39
CA SER A 138 2.08 14.37 -12.30
C SER A 138 1.98 15.21 -11.03
N TRP A 139 2.01 14.50 -9.90
CA TRP A 139 2.10 15.10 -8.57
C TRP A 139 3.02 14.27 -7.69
N GLU A 140 3.81 14.93 -6.87
CA GLU A 140 4.69 14.31 -5.88
C GLU A 140 4.46 14.96 -4.51
N ALA A 141 4.51 14.14 -3.46
CA ALA A 141 4.41 14.62 -2.10
C ALA A 141 5.70 15.37 -1.72
N ALA A 142 5.55 16.50 -1.04
CA ALA A 142 6.68 17.15 -0.40
C ALA A 142 7.29 16.23 0.66
N GLU A 143 8.61 16.24 0.80
CA GLU A 143 9.28 15.62 1.94
C GLU A 143 8.79 16.27 3.23
N ARG A 144 8.27 15.49 4.17
CA ARG A 144 7.76 15.94 5.48
C ARG A 144 8.32 15.06 6.57
#